data_9ebcd6a38318fba743151296c9a8504c
#
_entry.id   9ebcd6a38318fba743151296c9a8504c
#
_cell.length_a   1.000
_cell.length_b   1.000
_cell.length_c   1.000
_cell.angle_alpha   90.00
_cell.angle_beta   90.00
_cell.angle_gamma   90.00
#
_symmetry.space_group_name_H-M   'P 1'
#
loop_
_entity.id
_entity.type
_entity.pdbx_description
1 polymer ?
#
loop_
_entity_poly.entity_id
_entity_poly.type
_entity_poly.pdbx_seq_one_letter_code
_entity_poly.pdbx_strand_id
1 'polypeptide(L)'
;MKKYDNFCRALRNLKEIESRQPPYDTITQTGMVSLFEICFEQSWKAMKELLEYSGYSEHRIGSPRAIIKMAYQAGMIQDEDVWVDALHDRNNVAHSYNEAIALSIIRASKERYIAMFEALQQELAQNWL
;
A
#
# COMPACT_ATOMS: atom_id res chain seq x y z
N MET A 1 -14.40 -0.06 10.47
CA MET A 1 -13.92 1.32 10.31
C MET A 1 -13.81 1.67 8.84
N LYS A 2 -14.18 2.90 8.52
CA LYS A 2 -14.31 3.32 7.13
C LYS A 2 -12.98 3.22 6.35
N LYS A 3 -11.88 3.66 6.95
CA LYS A 3 -10.57 3.63 6.25
C LYS A 3 -10.09 2.20 6.04
N TYR A 4 -10.33 1.34 7.00
CA TYR A 4 -10.03 -0.09 6.85
C TYR A 4 -10.85 -0.70 5.70
N ASP A 5 -12.14 -0.39 5.63
CA ASP A 5 -13.00 -0.93 4.57
C ASP A 5 -12.56 -0.44 3.20
N ASN A 6 -12.16 0.83 3.09
CA ASN A 6 -11.62 1.39 1.85
C ASN A 6 -10.33 0.67 1.44
N PHE A 7 -9.46 0.41 2.40
CA PHE A 7 -8.22 -0.33 2.15
C PHE A 7 -8.51 -1.76 1.66
N CYS A 8 -9.43 -2.46 2.29
CA CYS A 8 -9.80 -3.82 1.88
C CYS A 8 -10.33 -3.85 0.45
N ARG A 9 -11.13 -2.86 0.07
CA ARG A 9 -11.66 -2.76 -1.29
C ARG A 9 -10.54 -2.48 -2.30
N ALA A 10 -9.65 -1.56 -1.96
CA ALA A 10 -8.51 -1.22 -2.82
C ALA A 10 -7.58 -2.41 -3.00
N LEU A 11 -7.34 -3.19 -1.95
CA LEU A 11 -6.52 -4.40 -2.04
C LEU A 11 -7.18 -5.46 -2.93
N ARG A 12 -8.48 -5.64 -2.80
CA ARG A 12 -9.20 -6.58 -3.66
C ARG A 12 -9.02 -6.21 -5.13
N ASN A 13 -9.13 -4.92 -5.44
CA ASN A 13 -8.94 -4.43 -6.80
C ASN A 13 -7.50 -4.62 -7.27
N LEU A 14 -6.52 -4.33 -6.43
CA LEU A 14 -5.12 -4.51 -6.79
C LEU A 14 -4.80 -5.98 -7.10
N LYS A 15 -5.39 -6.90 -6.36
CA LYS A 15 -5.12 -8.34 -6.57
C LYS A 15 -5.53 -8.82 -7.95
N GLU A 16 -6.38 -8.10 -8.67
CA GLU A 16 -6.75 -8.45 -10.04
C GLU A 16 -5.56 -8.42 -11.00
N ILE A 17 -4.48 -7.69 -10.67
CA ILE A 17 -3.31 -7.68 -11.53
C ILE A 17 -2.63 -9.06 -11.59
N GLU A 18 -2.85 -9.91 -10.59
CA GLU A 18 -2.25 -11.24 -10.53
C GLU A 18 -2.68 -12.15 -11.70
N SER A 19 -3.86 -11.88 -12.27
CA SER A 19 -4.37 -12.66 -13.40
C SER A 19 -3.85 -12.19 -14.76
N ARG A 20 -3.08 -11.10 -14.80
CA ARG A 20 -2.59 -10.53 -16.05
C ARG A 20 -1.12 -10.85 -16.23
N GLN A 21 -0.74 -11.19 -17.47
CA GLN A 21 0.63 -11.52 -17.81
C GLN A 21 1.16 -10.56 -18.88
N PRO A 22 2.48 -10.26 -18.84
CA PRO A 22 3.08 -9.43 -19.90
C PRO A 22 3.02 -10.14 -21.25
N PRO A 23 3.05 -9.39 -22.38
CA PRO A 23 3.19 -7.94 -22.42
C PRO A 23 1.88 -7.21 -22.12
N TYR A 24 1.99 -5.98 -21.57
CA TYR A 24 0.83 -5.14 -21.26
C TYR A 24 0.80 -3.94 -22.21
N ASP A 25 -0.40 -3.55 -22.66
CA ASP A 25 -0.55 -2.30 -23.37
C ASP A 25 -0.47 -1.11 -22.39
N THR A 26 -0.39 0.10 -22.91
CA THR A 26 -0.24 1.31 -22.11
C THR A 26 -1.41 1.52 -21.14
N ILE A 27 -2.62 1.25 -21.58
CA ILE A 27 -3.80 1.42 -20.74
C ILE A 27 -3.76 0.43 -19.56
N THR A 28 -3.42 -0.82 -19.83
CA THR A 28 -3.30 -1.83 -18.80
C THR A 28 -2.19 -1.49 -17.81
N GLN A 29 -1.01 -1.07 -18.29
CA GLN A 29 0.09 -0.65 -17.41
C GLN A 29 -0.34 0.49 -16.50
N THR A 30 -0.97 1.51 -17.07
CA THR A 30 -1.42 2.67 -16.31
C THR A 30 -2.44 2.26 -15.24
N GLY A 31 -3.37 1.40 -15.61
CA GLY A 31 -4.37 0.89 -14.67
C GLY A 31 -3.73 0.11 -13.52
N MET A 32 -2.78 -0.77 -13.83
CA MET A 32 -2.10 -1.58 -12.82
C MET A 32 -1.30 -0.72 -11.83
N VAL A 33 -0.58 0.29 -12.33
CA VAL A 33 0.16 1.23 -11.48
C VAL A 33 -0.80 2.02 -10.60
N SER A 34 -1.93 2.47 -11.16
CA SER A 34 -2.94 3.21 -10.39
C SER A 34 -3.55 2.35 -9.29
N LEU A 35 -3.78 1.07 -9.54
CA LEU A 35 -4.32 0.17 -8.52
C LEU A 35 -3.35 0.04 -7.34
N PHE A 36 -2.04 -0.02 -7.60
CA PHE A 36 -1.04 0.00 -6.55
C PHE A 36 -1.09 1.32 -5.77
N GLU A 37 -1.09 2.45 -6.47
CA GLU A 37 -1.10 3.77 -5.83
C GLU A 37 -2.30 3.94 -4.92
N ILE A 38 -3.48 3.58 -5.40
CA ILE A 38 -4.72 3.70 -4.64
C ILE A 38 -4.66 2.82 -3.39
N CYS A 39 -4.19 1.59 -3.53
CA CYS A 39 -4.08 0.67 -2.40
C CYS A 39 -3.08 1.20 -1.36
N PHE A 40 -1.94 1.71 -1.79
CA PHE A 40 -0.96 2.29 -0.88
C PHE A 40 -1.58 3.48 -0.11
N GLU A 41 -2.27 4.38 -0.81
CA GLU A 41 -2.91 5.53 -0.16
C GLU A 41 -3.92 5.10 0.90
N GLN A 42 -4.76 4.13 0.57
CA GLN A 42 -5.77 3.67 1.53
C GLN A 42 -5.12 2.91 2.70
N SER A 43 -4.02 2.21 2.46
CA SER A 43 -3.34 1.45 3.50
C SER A 43 -2.77 2.35 4.60
N TRP A 44 -2.02 3.39 4.24
CA TRP A 44 -1.42 4.24 5.27
C TRP A 44 -2.46 5.10 5.97
N LYS A 45 -3.55 5.45 5.28
CA LYS A 45 -4.67 6.15 5.92
C LYS A 45 -5.39 5.27 6.93
N ALA A 46 -5.54 3.98 6.63
CA ALA A 46 -6.10 3.02 7.57
C ALA A 46 -5.18 2.84 8.80
N MET A 47 -3.88 2.74 8.57
CA MET A 47 -2.91 2.67 9.67
C MET A 47 -3.00 3.91 10.55
N LYS A 48 -3.05 5.08 9.95
CA LYS A 48 -3.15 6.34 10.69
C LYS A 48 -4.40 6.38 11.57
N GLU A 49 -5.55 6.03 11.01
CA GLU A 49 -6.82 6.05 11.74
C GLU A 49 -6.77 5.11 12.96
N LEU A 50 -6.25 3.91 12.77
CA LEU A 50 -6.20 2.92 13.85
C LEU A 50 -5.13 3.24 14.89
N LEU A 51 -4.00 3.82 14.49
CA LEU A 51 -2.99 4.29 15.43
C LEU A 51 -3.53 5.42 16.31
N GLU A 52 -4.24 6.38 15.72
CA GLU A 52 -4.88 7.47 16.47
C GLU A 52 -5.94 6.93 17.42
N TYR A 53 -6.79 6.04 16.93
CA TYR A 53 -7.84 5.42 17.74
C TYR A 53 -7.26 4.66 18.93
N SER A 54 -6.12 4.03 18.76
CA SER A 54 -5.46 3.24 19.80
C SER A 54 -4.54 4.07 20.70
N GLY A 55 -4.46 5.38 20.49
CA GLY A 55 -3.67 6.28 21.32
C GLY A 55 -2.18 6.31 21.00
N TYR A 56 -1.74 5.73 19.90
CA TYR A 56 -0.32 5.68 19.54
C TYR A 56 0.17 6.91 18.81
N SER A 57 -0.71 7.74 18.26
CA SER A 57 -0.29 8.91 17.50
C SER A 57 -1.07 10.15 17.87
N GLU A 58 -0.43 11.30 17.65
CA GLU A 58 -1.08 12.60 17.77
C GLU A 58 -1.67 13.01 16.42
N HIS A 59 -2.66 13.90 16.46
CA HIS A 59 -3.38 14.38 15.27
C HIS A 59 -2.50 15.00 14.19
N ARG A 60 -1.27 15.38 14.53
CA ARG A 60 -0.38 16.13 13.65
C ARG A 60 0.47 15.28 12.73
N ILE A 61 0.54 13.97 12.99
CA ILE A 61 1.38 13.09 12.20
C ILE A 61 0.58 12.67 10.97
N GLY A 62 0.94 13.24 9.82
CA GLY A 62 0.16 13.06 8.61
C GLY A 62 0.92 12.52 7.41
N SER A 63 2.28 12.43 7.49
CA SER A 63 3.04 11.94 6.34
C SER A 63 3.04 10.40 6.30
N PRO A 64 2.98 9.81 5.11
CA PRO A 64 3.08 8.35 4.99
C PRO A 64 4.32 7.79 5.66
N ARG A 65 5.46 8.45 5.52
CA ARG A 65 6.72 7.99 6.10
C ARG A 65 6.66 7.91 7.62
N ALA A 66 6.10 8.95 8.26
CA ALA A 66 5.98 9.00 9.71
C ALA A 66 5.01 7.93 10.21
N ILE A 67 3.92 7.70 9.48
CA ILE A 67 2.95 6.67 9.84
C ILE A 67 3.56 5.27 9.72
N ILE A 68 4.31 4.99 8.66
CA ILE A 68 5.00 3.71 8.50
C ILE A 68 5.94 3.45 9.68
N LYS A 69 6.73 4.45 10.05
CA LYS A 69 7.66 4.32 11.18
C LYS A 69 6.91 4.04 12.48
N MET A 70 5.84 4.76 12.72
CA MET A 70 5.02 4.59 13.93
C MET A 70 4.35 3.22 13.94
N ALA A 71 3.80 2.77 12.81
CA ALA A 71 3.19 1.46 12.68
C ALA A 71 4.18 0.35 12.99
N TYR A 72 5.42 0.49 12.52
CA TYR A 72 6.47 -0.47 12.82
C TYR A 72 6.78 -0.49 14.33
N GLN A 73 6.93 0.68 14.94
CA GLN A 73 7.21 0.79 16.38
C GLN A 73 6.08 0.23 17.24
N ALA A 74 4.84 0.36 16.78
CA ALA A 74 3.66 -0.13 17.51
C ALA A 74 3.38 -1.62 17.26
N GLY A 75 4.15 -2.27 16.39
CA GLY A 75 3.94 -3.68 16.07
C GLY A 75 2.82 -3.95 15.07
N MET A 76 2.30 -2.91 14.42
CA MET A 76 1.25 -3.05 13.40
C MET A 76 1.80 -3.65 12.11
N ILE A 77 3.05 -3.33 11.77
CA ILE A 77 3.76 -3.94 10.63
C ILE A 77 5.08 -4.53 11.13
N GLN A 78 5.55 -5.59 10.46
CA GLN A 78 6.75 -6.32 10.87
C GLN A 78 7.97 -5.99 10.03
N ASP A 79 7.79 -5.68 8.75
CA ASP A 79 8.88 -5.41 7.81
C ASP A 79 8.79 -3.97 7.33
N GLU A 80 9.51 -3.08 8.03
CA GLU A 80 9.52 -1.66 7.67
C GLU A 80 10.12 -1.44 6.28
N ASP A 81 11.13 -2.23 5.91
CA ASP A 81 11.87 -2.02 4.66
C ASP A 81 10.98 -2.16 3.43
N VAL A 82 10.10 -3.15 3.39
CA VAL A 82 9.21 -3.32 2.24
C VAL A 82 8.24 -2.14 2.14
N TRP A 83 7.79 -1.61 3.28
CA TRP A 83 6.90 -0.44 3.28
C TRP A 83 7.62 0.81 2.81
N VAL A 84 8.90 0.97 3.16
CA VAL A 84 9.70 2.10 2.68
C VAL A 84 9.92 1.98 1.17
N ASP A 85 10.19 0.77 0.67
CA ASP A 85 10.31 0.52 -0.76
C ASP A 85 8.99 0.85 -1.49
N ALA A 86 7.86 0.44 -0.92
CA ALA A 86 6.56 0.73 -1.50
C ALA A 86 6.29 2.25 -1.53
N LEU A 87 6.67 2.96 -0.48
CA LEU A 87 6.54 4.42 -0.45
C LEU A 87 7.40 5.06 -1.55
N HIS A 88 8.63 4.57 -1.72
CA HIS A 88 9.51 5.05 -2.79
C HIS A 88 8.87 4.85 -4.17
N ASP A 89 8.33 3.68 -4.42
CA ASP A 89 7.65 3.38 -5.69
C ASP A 89 6.40 4.24 -5.87
N ARG A 90 5.64 4.45 -4.81
CA ARG A 90 4.47 5.34 -4.86
C ARG A 90 4.89 6.77 -5.24
N ASN A 91 6.01 7.24 -4.71
CA ASN A 91 6.53 8.57 -5.05
C ASN A 91 7.00 8.64 -6.50
N ASN A 92 7.31 7.52 -7.13
CA ASN A 92 7.72 7.43 -8.52
C ASN A 92 6.55 7.21 -9.49
N VAL A 93 5.32 7.09 -9.02
CA VAL A 93 4.15 6.88 -9.89
C VAL A 93 4.02 8.02 -10.91
N ALA A 94 4.37 9.25 -10.54
CA ALA A 94 4.34 10.40 -11.44
C ALA A 94 5.25 10.21 -12.66
N HIS A 95 6.23 9.31 -12.58
CA HIS A 95 7.17 9.01 -13.67
C HIS A 95 6.83 7.71 -14.41
N SER A 96 5.68 7.12 -14.14
CA SER A 96 5.30 5.81 -14.71
C SER A 96 4.90 5.87 -16.18
N TYR A 97 4.88 7.08 -16.79
CA TYR A 97 4.84 7.20 -18.23
C TYR A 97 6.09 6.55 -18.88
N ASN A 98 7.18 6.42 -18.14
CA ASN A 98 8.34 5.63 -18.53
C ASN A 98 8.02 4.16 -18.32
N GLU A 99 8.07 3.36 -19.38
CA GLU A 99 7.68 1.95 -19.33
C GLU A 99 8.51 1.15 -18.34
N ALA A 100 9.80 1.40 -18.24
CA ALA A 100 10.68 0.67 -17.32
C ALA A 100 10.24 0.90 -15.86
N ILE A 101 9.87 2.13 -15.53
CA ILE A 101 9.38 2.47 -14.18
C ILE A 101 8.03 1.80 -13.93
N ALA A 102 7.11 1.88 -14.89
CA ALA A 102 5.80 1.24 -14.76
C ALA A 102 5.93 -0.27 -14.53
N LEU A 103 6.75 -0.94 -15.34
CA LEU A 103 6.95 -2.39 -15.23
C LEU A 103 7.63 -2.78 -13.92
N SER A 104 8.55 -1.95 -13.42
CA SER A 104 9.21 -2.19 -12.12
C SER A 104 8.18 -2.15 -10.99
N ILE A 105 7.28 -1.17 -10.99
CA ILE A 105 6.23 -1.04 -9.97
C ILE A 105 5.26 -2.23 -10.05
N ILE A 106 4.86 -2.63 -11.27
CA ILE A 106 3.95 -3.76 -11.47
C ILE A 106 4.59 -5.04 -10.95
N ARG A 107 5.86 -5.28 -11.30
CA ARG A 107 6.57 -6.49 -10.84
C ARG A 107 6.68 -6.52 -9.32
N ALA A 108 7.11 -5.42 -8.72
CA ALA A 108 7.21 -5.32 -7.26
C ALA A 108 5.86 -5.51 -6.59
N SER A 109 4.78 -5.00 -7.18
CA SER A 109 3.43 -5.19 -6.66
C SER A 109 3.06 -6.66 -6.62
N LYS A 110 3.32 -7.39 -7.71
CA LYS A 110 3.03 -8.84 -7.78
C LYS A 110 3.90 -9.66 -6.84
N GLU A 111 5.18 -9.33 -6.74
CA GLU A 111 6.15 -10.14 -6.01
C GLU A 111 6.20 -9.81 -4.51
N ARG A 112 5.91 -8.57 -4.13
CA ARG A 112 6.16 -8.10 -2.77
C ARG A 112 4.99 -7.36 -2.14
N TYR A 113 4.36 -6.40 -2.86
CA TYR A 113 3.46 -5.47 -2.21
C TYR A 113 2.08 -6.04 -1.92
N ILE A 114 1.57 -6.90 -2.79
CA ILE A 114 0.28 -7.55 -2.50
C ILE A 114 0.39 -8.37 -1.21
N ALA A 115 1.47 -9.15 -1.04
CA ALA A 115 1.70 -9.91 0.18
C ALA A 115 1.85 -8.99 1.40
N MET A 116 2.54 -7.86 1.24
CA MET A 116 2.70 -6.85 2.28
C MET A 116 1.35 -6.29 2.72
N PHE A 117 0.48 -5.93 1.76
CA PHE A 117 -0.85 -5.43 2.06
C PHE A 117 -1.73 -6.50 2.70
N GLU A 118 -1.63 -7.75 2.23
CA GLU A 118 -2.40 -8.86 2.83
C GLU A 118 -1.99 -9.08 4.29
N ALA A 119 -0.70 -9.00 4.59
CA ALA A 119 -0.22 -9.11 5.96
C ALA A 119 -0.78 -7.99 6.85
N LEU A 120 -0.81 -6.77 6.32
CA LEU A 120 -1.41 -5.65 7.06
C LEU A 120 -2.90 -5.88 7.29
N GLN A 121 -3.64 -6.29 6.25
CA GLN A 121 -5.07 -6.53 6.37
C GLN A 121 -5.36 -7.54 7.48
N GLN A 122 -4.61 -8.62 7.52
CA GLN A 122 -4.76 -9.66 8.52
C GLN A 122 -4.45 -9.14 9.93
N GLU A 123 -3.35 -8.40 10.06
CA GLU A 123 -2.96 -7.82 11.35
C GLU A 123 -4.03 -6.87 11.88
N LEU A 124 -4.53 -5.98 11.01
CA LEU A 124 -5.55 -5.02 11.42
C LEU A 124 -6.84 -5.71 11.87
N ALA A 125 -7.28 -6.73 11.13
CA ALA A 125 -8.49 -7.47 11.45
C ALA A 125 -8.36 -8.22 12.77
N GLN A 126 -7.20 -8.77 13.07
CA GLN A 126 -7.00 -9.61 14.25
C GLN A 126 -6.70 -8.80 15.51
N ASN A 127 -6.01 -7.69 15.40
CA ASN A 127 -5.42 -7.04 16.58
C ASN A 127 -5.75 -5.56 16.73
N TRP A 128 -6.35 -4.92 15.75
CA TRP A 128 -6.53 -3.47 15.78
C TRP A 128 -7.98 -2.99 15.62
N LEU A 129 -8.89 -3.88 15.24
CA LEU A 129 -10.30 -3.55 15.09
C LEU A 129 -11.12 -3.87 16.33
#